data_74fd18cf41b5da5924fc22db5a8f532c
#
_entry.id   74fd18cf41b5da5924fc22db5a8f532c
#
_cell.length_a   1.000
_cell.length_b   1.000
_cell.length_c   1.000
_cell.angle_alpha   90.00
_cell.angle_beta   90.00
_cell.angle_gamma   90.00
#
_symmetry.space_group_name_H-M   'P 1'
#
loop_
_entity.id
_entity.type
_entity.pdbx_description
1 polymer ?
#
loop_
_entity_poly.entity_id
_entity_poly.type
_entity_poly.pdbx_seq_one_letter_code
_entity_poly.pdbx_strand_id
1 'polypeptide(L)'
;DRLQSSSGEWSGNICDFYFRVYNKLVKDIKVPFKTIDGNRIDDTPVHEALREALANCLINADFYGVRGIVVRKEADRIVFENPGYSRTGKQQMKKGGISDPRNKVLMKMFNLINIGERAGSGVPNIFNTWEDQGWVEPVIEEQFDPDRTLLILSFDKKQAIKTSDKKQAIKTSDKKQANKSCHKKQ
;
A
#
# COMPACT_ATOMS: atom_id res chain seq x y z
N ASP A 1 -18.74 -1.74 -9.09
CA ASP A 1 -18.46 -1.23 -10.45
C ASP A 1 -17.19 -1.86 -10.98
N ARG A 2 -17.29 -2.48 -12.14
CA ARG A 2 -16.16 -3.10 -12.83
C ARG A 2 -15.64 -2.14 -13.88
N LEU A 3 -14.43 -1.60 -13.71
CA LEU A 3 -13.70 -0.91 -14.76
C LEU A 3 -13.07 -1.98 -15.66
N GLN A 4 -13.67 -2.24 -16.81
CA GLN A 4 -13.12 -3.17 -17.78
C GLN A 4 -12.52 -2.42 -18.96
N SER A 5 -11.31 -2.80 -19.34
CA SER A 5 -10.72 -2.40 -20.61
C SER A 5 -11.36 -3.07 -21.82
N SER A 6 -12.03 -4.20 -21.61
CA SER A 6 -12.63 -5.00 -22.70
C SER A 6 -13.97 -4.48 -23.21
N SER A 7 -14.58 -3.49 -22.54
CA SER A 7 -15.87 -2.91 -22.99
C SER A 7 -15.72 -1.87 -24.09
N GLY A 8 -14.51 -1.50 -24.49
CA GLY A 8 -14.25 -0.46 -25.49
C GLY A 8 -14.52 0.97 -24.99
N GLU A 9 -14.83 1.15 -23.72
CA GLU A 9 -15.16 2.46 -23.14
C GLU A 9 -13.94 3.37 -22.91
N TRP A 10 -12.73 2.86 -23.09
CA TRP A 10 -11.50 3.63 -22.97
C TRP A 10 -10.65 3.51 -24.23
N SER A 11 -9.82 4.53 -24.45
CA SER A 11 -9.05 4.70 -25.68
C SER A 11 -7.93 3.66 -25.92
N GLY A 12 -7.66 2.76 -24.96
CA GLY A 12 -6.47 1.90 -24.95
C GLY A 12 -5.20 2.62 -24.48
N ASN A 13 -5.28 3.91 -24.19
CA ASN A 13 -4.16 4.71 -23.72
C ASN A 13 -3.98 4.57 -22.21
N ILE A 14 -2.76 4.26 -21.75
CA ILE A 14 -2.45 4.03 -20.33
C ILE A 14 -2.67 5.31 -19.50
N CYS A 15 -2.42 6.50 -20.04
CA CYS A 15 -2.69 7.75 -19.33
C CYS A 15 -4.20 7.97 -19.12
N ASP A 16 -5.03 7.70 -20.12
CA ASP A 16 -6.49 7.74 -19.98
C ASP A 16 -6.96 6.74 -18.91
N PHE A 17 -6.44 5.52 -18.94
CA PHE A 17 -6.69 4.51 -17.91
C PHE A 17 -6.33 5.02 -16.52
N TYR A 18 -5.13 5.59 -16.35
CA TYR A 18 -4.67 6.14 -15.08
C TYR A 18 -5.66 7.15 -14.51
N PHE A 19 -6.03 8.18 -15.28
CA PHE A 19 -6.94 9.22 -14.80
C PHE A 19 -8.35 8.71 -14.50
N ARG A 20 -8.88 7.82 -15.33
CA ARG A 20 -10.19 7.20 -15.08
C ARG A 20 -10.21 6.37 -13.81
N VAL A 21 -9.19 5.53 -13.60
CA VAL A 21 -9.07 4.69 -12.41
C VAL A 21 -8.87 5.56 -11.18
N TYR A 22 -7.94 6.53 -11.23
CA TYR A 22 -7.66 7.42 -10.12
C TYR A 22 -8.93 8.17 -9.65
N ASN A 23 -9.66 8.79 -10.58
CA ASN A 23 -10.89 9.50 -10.25
C ASN A 23 -11.94 8.62 -9.57
N LYS A 24 -12.00 7.34 -9.92
CA LYS A 24 -12.89 6.39 -9.24
C LYS A 24 -12.34 5.92 -7.90
N LEU A 25 -11.02 5.80 -7.75
CA LEU A 25 -10.39 5.43 -6.49
C LEU A 25 -10.63 6.47 -5.42
N VAL A 26 -10.43 7.76 -5.74
CA VAL A 26 -10.57 8.85 -4.76
C VAL A 26 -12.01 9.22 -4.45
N LYS A 27 -12.96 8.87 -5.32
CA LYS A 27 -14.37 9.06 -5.05
C LYS A 27 -14.78 8.28 -3.79
N ASP A 28 -15.45 8.96 -2.88
CA ASP A 28 -15.99 8.39 -1.63
C ASP A 28 -14.92 7.90 -0.61
N ILE A 29 -13.65 8.28 -0.77
CA ILE A 29 -12.66 8.05 0.27
C ILE A 29 -12.92 9.02 1.41
N LYS A 30 -13.29 8.49 2.57
CA LYS A 30 -13.49 9.26 3.80
C LYS A 30 -12.14 9.55 4.47
N VAL A 31 -11.37 10.48 3.90
CA VAL A 31 -10.17 11.01 4.54
C VAL A 31 -10.54 12.33 5.21
N PRO A 32 -10.15 12.56 6.47
CA PRO A 32 -10.33 13.86 7.10
C PRO A 32 -9.67 14.93 6.24
N PHE A 33 -10.43 15.93 5.81
CA PHE A 33 -9.87 17.08 5.11
C PHE A 33 -8.97 17.87 6.06
N LYS A 34 -7.91 18.45 5.52
CA LYS A 34 -7.07 19.41 6.23
C LYS A 34 -7.48 20.82 5.80
N THR A 35 -7.51 21.73 6.75
CA THR A 35 -7.62 23.17 6.46
C THR A 35 -6.25 23.80 6.70
N ILE A 36 -5.76 24.56 5.72
CA ILE A 36 -4.58 25.44 5.88
C ILE A 36 -5.07 26.86 5.62
N ASP A 37 -4.83 27.77 6.57
CA ASP A 37 -5.25 29.17 6.51
C ASP A 37 -6.75 29.36 6.20
N GLY A 38 -7.60 28.49 6.75
CA GLY A 38 -9.04 28.50 6.54
C GLY A 38 -9.53 27.93 5.21
N ASN A 39 -8.64 27.56 4.31
CA ASN A 39 -8.96 26.92 3.04
C ASN A 39 -8.94 25.39 3.16
N ARG A 40 -10.00 24.75 2.66
CA ARG A 40 -10.06 23.29 2.60
C ARG A 40 -9.08 22.78 1.55
N ILE A 41 -8.23 21.83 1.97
CA ILE A 41 -7.34 21.10 1.06
C ILE A 41 -7.99 19.73 0.77
N ASP A 42 -8.42 19.54 -0.46
CA ASP A 42 -8.99 18.27 -0.90
C ASP A 42 -7.92 17.26 -1.31
N ASP A 43 -6.72 17.71 -1.67
CA ASP A 43 -5.58 16.85 -2.00
C ASP A 43 -4.77 16.55 -0.73
N THR A 44 -4.98 15.38 -0.16
CA THR A 44 -4.35 14.93 1.08
C THR A 44 -3.20 13.98 0.78
N PRO A 45 -2.28 13.70 1.75
CA PRO A 45 -1.25 12.68 1.58
C PRO A 45 -1.78 11.31 1.14
N VAL A 46 -3.01 10.96 1.52
CA VAL A 46 -3.66 9.72 1.07
C VAL A 46 -3.94 9.75 -0.44
N HIS A 47 -4.35 10.88 -0.98
CA HIS A 47 -4.55 11.04 -2.42
C HIS A 47 -3.22 10.92 -3.18
N GLU A 48 -2.14 11.49 -2.65
CA GLU A 48 -0.80 11.35 -3.21
C GLU A 48 -0.33 9.89 -3.17
N ALA A 49 -0.50 9.20 -2.05
CA ALA A 49 -0.15 7.80 -1.90
C ALA A 49 -0.94 6.89 -2.87
N LEU A 50 -2.21 7.20 -3.14
CA LEU A 50 -3.00 6.46 -4.13
C LEU A 50 -2.56 6.73 -5.56
N ARG A 51 -2.18 7.98 -5.89
CA ARG A 51 -1.58 8.31 -7.20
C ARG A 51 -0.31 7.50 -7.42
N GLU A 52 0.54 7.47 -6.41
CA GLU A 52 1.80 6.73 -6.44
C GLU A 52 1.58 5.22 -6.55
N ALA A 53 0.66 4.65 -5.78
CA ALA A 53 0.32 3.23 -5.83
C ALA A 53 -0.15 2.81 -7.23
N LEU A 54 -1.04 3.61 -7.84
CA LEU A 54 -1.54 3.34 -9.19
C LEU A 54 -0.43 3.51 -10.24
N ALA A 55 0.39 4.56 -10.15
CA ALA A 55 1.51 4.78 -11.05
C ALA A 55 2.51 3.62 -10.98
N ASN A 56 2.90 3.19 -9.77
CA ASN A 56 3.79 2.06 -9.56
C ASN A 56 3.22 0.75 -10.12
N CYS A 57 1.93 0.51 -9.95
CA CYS A 57 1.25 -0.65 -10.53
C CYS A 57 1.38 -0.67 -12.05
N LEU A 58 1.18 0.48 -12.73
CA LEU A 58 1.29 0.60 -14.18
C LEU A 58 2.75 0.52 -14.66
N ILE A 59 3.65 1.23 -14.00
CA ILE A 59 5.06 1.31 -14.39
C ILE A 59 5.75 -0.07 -14.29
N ASN A 60 5.35 -0.89 -13.32
CA ASN A 60 5.98 -2.18 -13.09
C ASN A 60 5.23 -3.37 -13.72
N ALA A 61 4.10 -3.14 -14.39
CA ALA A 61 3.34 -4.19 -15.05
C ALA A 61 4.10 -4.81 -16.22
N ASP A 62 3.97 -6.13 -16.35
CA ASP A 62 4.38 -6.84 -17.55
C ASP A 62 3.27 -6.80 -18.60
N PHE A 63 3.36 -5.85 -19.54
CA PHE A 63 2.40 -5.68 -20.62
C PHE A 63 2.51 -6.71 -21.74
N TYR A 64 3.56 -7.54 -21.73
CA TYR A 64 3.76 -8.62 -22.70
C TYR A 64 3.17 -9.94 -22.22
N GLY A 65 2.77 -10.01 -20.95
CA GLY A 65 2.12 -11.18 -20.36
C GLY A 65 0.65 -11.32 -20.81
N VAL A 66 0.09 -12.51 -20.54
CA VAL A 66 -1.31 -12.84 -20.88
C VAL A 66 -2.32 -12.16 -19.94
N ARG A 67 -1.88 -11.69 -18.79
CA ARG A 67 -2.73 -11.14 -17.74
C ARG A 67 -2.68 -9.62 -17.71
N GLY A 68 -3.86 -9.00 -17.50
CA GLY A 68 -3.97 -7.54 -17.35
C GLY A 68 -3.76 -7.08 -15.90
N ILE A 69 -3.66 -5.76 -15.76
CA ILE A 69 -3.68 -5.06 -14.47
C ILE A 69 -5.10 -5.15 -13.91
N VAL A 70 -5.19 -5.37 -12.61
CA VAL A 70 -6.47 -5.36 -11.88
C VAL A 70 -6.36 -4.40 -10.71
N VAL A 71 -7.31 -3.46 -10.63
CA VAL A 71 -7.45 -2.57 -9.48
C VAL A 71 -8.85 -2.80 -8.90
N ARG A 72 -8.91 -3.26 -7.65
CA ARG A 72 -10.17 -3.49 -6.93
C ARG A 72 -10.29 -2.48 -5.79
N LYS A 73 -11.40 -1.76 -5.76
CA LYS A 73 -11.83 -0.95 -4.63
C LYS A 73 -12.93 -1.70 -3.91
N GLU A 74 -12.65 -2.12 -2.70
CA GLU A 74 -13.58 -2.77 -1.79
C GLU A 74 -14.05 -1.77 -0.73
N ALA A 75 -14.90 -2.17 0.18
CA ALA A 75 -15.45 -1.26 1.20
C ALA A 75 -14.40 -0.80 2.21
N ASP A 76 -13.44 -1.67 2.54
CA ASP A 76 -12.43 -1.52 3.58
C ASP A 76 -11.00 -1.45 3.05
N ARG A 77 -10.79 -1.67 1.75
CA ARG A 77 -9.44 -1.72 1.16
C ARG A 77 -9.43 -1.47 -0.34
N ILE A 78 -8.24 -1.17 -0.84
CA ILE A 78 -7.92 -1.13 -2.26
C ILE A 78 -6.82 -2.15 -2.53
N VAL A 79 -6.97 -2.92 -3.61
CA VAL A 79 -5.98 -3.89 -4.07
C VAL A 79 -5.53 -3.51 -5.47
N PHE A 80 -4.24 -3.32 -5.62
CA PHE A 80 -3.57 -3.13 -6.91
C PHE A 80 -2.85 -4.42 -7.26
N GLU A 81 -3.15 -4.99 -8.42
CA GLU A 81 -2.48 -6.19 -8.94
C GLU A 81 -1.89 -5.87 -10.30
N ASN A 82 -0.60 -6.02 -10.43
CA ASN A 82 0.08 -5.94 -11.72
C ASN A 82 0.72 -7.29 -12.08
N PRO A 83 0.68 -7.69 -13.37
CA PRO A 83 1.39 -8.85 -13.83
C PRO A 83 2.90 -8.64 -13.72
N GLY A 84 3.61 -9.72 -13.44
CA GLY A 84 5.05 -9.74 -13.21
C GLY A 84 5.44 -9.59 -11.73
N TYR A 85 6.60 -10.13 -11.40
CA TYR A 85 7.21 -9.99 -10.08
C TYR A 85 7.97 -8.66 -9.94
N SER A 86 8.21 -8.25 -8.70
CA SER A 86 9.04 -7.07 -8.41
C SER A 86 10.49 -7.32 -8.81
N ARG A 87 11.09 -6.39 -9.56
CA ARG A 87 12.50 -6.49 -9.98
C ARG A 87 13.47 -6.18 -8.84
N THR A 88 13.03 -5.43 -7.86
CA THR A 88 13.83 -5.05 -6.68
C THR A 88 13.54 -5.92 -5.46
N GLY A 89 12.43 -6.64 -5.44
CA GLY A 89 11.97 -7.44 -4.31
C GLY A 89 11.26 -6.62 -3.21
N LYS A 90 10.39 -7.26 -2.46
CA LYS A 90 9.49 -6.63 -1.46
C LYS A 90 10.22 -5.80 -0.41
N GLN A 91 11.34 -6.31 0.12
CA GLN A 91 12.10 -5.62 1.16
C GLN A 91 12.70 -4.32 0.64
N GLN A 92 13.27 -4.33 -0.58
CA GLN A 92 13.84 -3.15 -1.19
C GLN A 92 12.77 -2.14 -1.57
N MET A 93 11.59 -2.59 -2.03
CA MET A 93 10.45 -1.71 -2.26
C MET A 93 10.04 -0.95 -1.00
N LYS A 94 9.95 -1.62 0.15
CA LYS A 94 9.65 -0.98 1.45
C LYS A 94 10.74 -0.01 1.89
N LYS A 95 12.01 -0.37 1.70
CA LYS A 95 13.15 0.47 2.10
C LYS A 95 13.28 1.71 1.21
N GLY A 96 12.93 1.59 -0.06
CA GLY A 96 13.10 2.66 -1.04
C GLY A 96 14.55 2.90 -1.45
N GLY A 97 14.79 4.01 -2.15
CA GLY A 97 16.11 4.45 -2.59
C GLY A 97 16.65 3.75 -3.84
N ILE A 98 16.07 2.64 -4.27
CA ILE A 98 16.40 1.95 -5.52
C ILE A 98 15.14 1.82 -6.37
N SER A 99 15.23 2.23 -7.63
CA SER A 99 14.15 2.09 -8.59
C SER A 99 14.66 1.33 -9.83
N ASP A 100 14.02 0.21 -10.13
CA ASP A 100 14.24 -0.52 -11.38
C ASP A 100 12.88 -0.79 -12.06
N PRO A 101 12.31 0.25 -12.67
CA PRO A 101 11.00 0.16 -13.31
C PRO A 101 11.06 -0.76 -14.52
N ARG A 102 10.03 -1.61 -14.68
CA ARG A 102 9.89 -2.46 -15.86
C ARG A 102 9.65 -1.62 -17.12
N ASN A 103 8.83 -0.58 -17.01
CA ASN A 103 8.48 0.30 -18.13
C ASN A 103 9.09 1.70 -17.95
N LYS A 104 10.39 1.83 -18.25
CA LYS A 104 11.17 3.08 -18.07
C LYS A 104 10.60 4.25 -18.85
N VAL A 105 10.07 4.01 -20.05
CA VAL A 105 9.46 5.05 -20.89
C VAL A 105 8.19 5.58 -20.24
N LEU A 106 7.33 4.68 -19.75
CA LEU A 106 6.10 5.05 -19.06
C LEU A 106 6.39 5.85 -17.78
N MET A 107 7.40 5.45 -17.00
CA MET A 107 7.85 6.21 -15.83
C MET A 107 8.27 7.64 -16.22
N LYS A 108 9.05 7.81 -17.31
CA LYS A 108 9.43 9.14 -17.80
C LYS A 108 8.22 9.97 -18.21
N MET A 109 7.24 9.37 -18.88
CA MET A 109 6.01 10.05 -19.28
C MET A 109 5.21 10.52 -18.06
N PHE A 110 5.05 9.68 -17.04
CA PHE A 110 4.38 10.07 -15.82
C PHE A 110 5.11 11.19 -15.06
N ASN A 111 6.44 11.14 -15.01
CA ASN A 111 7.24 12.20 -14.38
C ASN A 111 7.08 13.56 -15.09
N LEU A 112 6.86 13.59 -16.40
CA LEU A 112 6.59 14.84 -17.15
C LEU A 112 5.29 15.53 -16.72
N ILE A 113 4.33 14.76 -16.22
CA ILE A 113 3.04 15.27 -15.74
C ILE A 113 2.95 15.24 -14.19
N ASN A 114 4.11 15.20 -13.53
CA ASN A 114 4.24 15.17 -12.07
C ASN A 114 3.47 14.01 -11.38
N ILE A 115 3.40 12.87 -12.05
CA ILE A 115 2.88 11.62 -11.48
C ILE A 115 4.04 10.67 -11.25
N GLY A 116 4.07 10.05 -10.07
CA GLY A 116 5.16 9.20 -9.66
C GLY A 116 6.34 9.97 -9.08
N GLU A 117 6.95 9.42 -8.05
CA GLU A 117 8.08 10.02 -7.39
C GLU A 117 9.42 9.69 -8.06
N ARG A 118 10.40 10.54 -7.83
CA ARG A 118 11.77 10.33 -8.28
C ARG A 118 12.51 9.47 -7.24
N ALA A 119 13.36 8.57 -7.73
CA ALA A 119 14.37 7.85 -6.90
C ALA A 119 13.84 6.82 -5.89
N GLY A 120 12.68 6.22 -6.11
CA GLY A 120 12.23 5.06 -5.31
C GLY A 120 11.74 5.42 -3.90
N SER A 121 11.25 6.62 -3.69
CA SER A 121 10.62 7.07 -2.43
C SER A 121 9.10 6.78 -2.37
N GLY A 122 8.47 6.45 -3.49
CA GLY A 122 7.03 6.33 -3.61
C GLY A 122 6.42 5.25 -2.72
N VAL A 123 6.98 4.05 -2.73
CA VAL A 123 6.46 2.97 -1.88
C VAL A 123 6.65 3.28 -0.39
N PRO A 124 7.83 3.72 0.10
CA PRO A 124 7.97 4.19 1.48
C PRO A 124 6.96 5.27 1.87
N ASN A 125 6.68 6.23 1.00
CA ASN A 125 5.69 7.28 1.26
C ASN A 125 4.27 6.72 1.45
N ILE A 126 3.89 5.69 0.68
CA ILE A 126 2.61 4.99 0.89
C ILE A 126 2.55 4.39 2.30
N PHE A 127 3.61 3.69 2.73
CA PHE A 127 3.67 3.07 4.06
C PHE A 127 3.58 4.12 5.18
N ASN A 128 4.37 5.19 5.10
CA ASN A 128 4.36 6.29 6.07
C ASN A 128 2.98 6.96 6.14
N THR A 129 2.36 7.21 4.99
CA THR A 129 1.02 7.80 4.95
C THR A 129 -0.02 6.93 5.65
N TRP A 130 0.01 5.60 5.45
CA TRP A 130 -0.90 4.67 6.13
C TRP A 130 -0.66 4.62 7.63
N GLU A 131 0.61 4.66 8.04
CA GLU A 131 0.99 4.74 9.45
C GLU A 131 0.48 6.01 10.12
N ASP A 132 0.65 7.17 9.48
CA ASP A 132 0.18 8.48 9.96
C ASP A 132 -1.35 8.54 10.12
N GLN A 133 -2.11 7.79 9.29
CA GLN A 133 -3.55 7.66 9.44
C GLN A 133 -3.96 6.67 10.54
N GLY A 134 -3.01 5.93 11.12
CA GLY A 134 -3.28 4.88 12.10
C GLY A 134 -3.98 3.65 11.50
N TRP A 135 -3.83 3.44 10.20
CA TRP A 135 -4.38 2.28 9.49
C TRP A 135 -3.44 1.08 9.54
N VAL A 136 -3.99 -0.09 9.22
CA VAL A 136 -3.20 -1.32 9.09
C VAL A 136 -2.13 -1.13 8.01
N GLU A 137 -0.93 -1.59 8.31
CA GLU A 137 0.23 -1.47 7.40
C GLU A 137 -0.07 -2.04 6.02
N PRO A 138 0.31 -1.33 4.93
CA PRO A 138 0.19 -1.85 3.58
C PRO A 138 0.89 -3.20 3.40
N VAL A 139 0.29 -4.10 2.63
CA VAL A 139 0.84 -5.42 2.37
C VAL A 139 1.28 -5.51 0.91
N ILE A 140 2.53 -5.95 0.70
CA ILE A 140 3.05 -6.31 -0.63
C ILE A 140 3.16 -7.83 -0.69
N GLU A 141 2.48 -8.44 -1.66
CA GLU A 141 2.53 -9.87 -1.93
C GLU A 141 3.06 -10.12 -3.34
N GLU A 142 3.84 -11.18 -3.49
CA GLU A 142 4.23 -11.71 -4.77
C GLU A 142 3.62 -13.11 -4.91
N GLN A 143 2.92 -13.32 -6.01
CA GLN A 143 2.37 -14.61 -6.39
C GLN A 143 3.14 -15.12 -7.61
N PHE A 144 3.39 -16.41 -7.63
CA PHE A 144 4.05 -17.11 -8.72
C PHE A 144 3.05 -18.09 -9.33
N ASP A 145 3.15 -18.29 -10.63
CA ASP A 145 2.27 -19.18 -11.41
C ASP A 145 0.78 -18.78 -11.39
N PRO A 146 0.40 -17.67 -12.04
CA PRO A 146 1.24 -16.73 -12.81
C PRO A 146 1.85 -15.63 -11.94
N ASP A 147 2.99 -15.12 -12.37
CA ASP A 147 3.69 -14.02 -11.69
C ASP A 147 2.82 -12.78 -11.56
N ARG A 148 2.62 -12.33 -10.31
CA ARG A 148 1.89 -11.13 -9.95
C ARG A 148 2.48 -10.45 -8.73
N THR A 149 2.43 -9.13 -8.73
CA THR A 149 2.70 -8.33 -7.54
C THR A 149 1.40 -7.66 -7.11
N LEU A 150 1.07 -7.80 -5.83
CA LEU A 150 -0.11 -7.21 -5.21
C LEU A 150 0.33 -6.17 -4.18
N LEU A 151 -0.31 -5.00 -4.21
CA LEU A 151 -0.26 -4.01 -3.13
C LEU A 151 -1.67 -3.88 -2.54
N ILE A 152 -1.80 -4.16 -1.26
CA ILE A 152 -3.07 -4.12 -0.52
C ILE A 152 -3.02 -2.97 0.46
N LEU A 153 -3.95 -2.04 0.34
CA LEU A 153 -4.09 -0.84 1.15
C LEU A 153 -5.41 -0.92 1.93
N SER A 154 -5.36 -1.32 3.21
CA SER A 154 -6.55 -1.37 4.09
C SER A 154 -6.78 -0.03 4.77
N PHE A 155 -8.05 0.33 4.95
CA PHE A 155 -8.49 1.50 5.71
C PHE A 155 -8.89 1.15 7.15
N ASP A 156 -8.72 -0.12 7.56
CA ASP A 156 -8.94 -0.54 8.92
C ASP A 156 -7.92 0.07 9.86
N LYS A 157 -8.36 0.50 11.04
CA LYS A 157 -7.45 1.03 12.06
C LYS A 157 -6.64 -0.10 12.69
N LYS A 158 -5.37 0.17 12.97
CA LYS A 158 -4.55 -0.70 13.82
C LYS A 158 -5.27 -0.88 15.16
N GLN A 159 -5.51 -2.13 15.57
CA GLN A 159 -6.01 -2.40 16.92
C GLN A 159 -4.91 -2.01 17.92
N ALA A 160 -5.26 -1.12 18.86
CA ALA A 160 -4.37 -0.83 19.97
C ALA A 160 -4.16 -2.13 20.77
N ILE A 161 -2.97 -2.68 20.75
CA ILE A 161 -2.60 -3.82 21.59
C ILE A 161 -2.76 -3.34 23.02
N LYS A 162 -3.83 -3.78 23.70
CA LYS A 162 -4.01 -3.56 25.15
C LYS A 162 -2.87 -4.29 25.85
N THR A 163 -1.90 -3.54 26.35
CA THR A 163 -0.72 -4.00 27.11
C THR A 163 -1.11 -4.59 28.49
N SER A 164 -2.35 -5.05 28.67
CA SER A 164 -2.83 -5.67 29.91
C SER A 164 -2.32 -7.10 30.12
N ASP A 165 -1.99 -7.82 29.05
CA ASP A 165 -1.64 -9.25 29.20
C ASP A 165 -0.17 -9.51 29.55
N LYS A 166 0.73 -8.54 29.31
CA LYS A 166 2.15 -8.68 29.72
C LYS A 166 2.37 -8.49 31.22
N LYS A 167 1.51 -7.76 31.93
CA LYS A 167 1.66 -7.58 33.40
C LYS A 167 1.18 -8.79 34.22
N GLN A 168 0.31 -9.65 33.68
CA GLN A 168 -0.10 -10.86 34.38
C GLN A 168 0.89 -12.02 34.21
N ALA A 169 1.57 -12.11 33.08
CA ALA A 169 2.58 -13.17 32.87
C ALA A 169 3.83 -12.98 33.75
N ILE A 170 4.22 -11.73 34.05
CA ILE A 170 5.38 -11.45 34.92
C ILE A 170 5.06 -11.72 36.37
N LYS A 171 3.82 -11.46 36.86
CA LYS A 171 3.43 -11.74 38.25
C LYS A 171 3.27 -13.22 38.59
N THR A 172 3.06 -14.06 37.58
CA THR A 172 2.96 -15.53 37.77
C THR A 172 4.31 -16.24 37.77
N SER A 173 5.32 -15.67 37.10
CA SER A 173 6.70 -16.19 37.11
C SER A 173 7.40 -15.91 38.46
N ASP A 174 7.18 -14.73 39.05
CA ASP A 174 7.81 -14.38 40.36
C ASP A 174 7.20 -15.17 41.53
N LYS A 175 5.91 -15.52 41.48
CA LYS A 175 5.29 -16.40 42.50
C LYS A 175 5.76 -17.85 42.42
N LYS A 176 6.17 -18.34 41.26
CA LYS A 176 6.67 -19.73 41.12
C LYS A 176 8.15 -19.86 41.52
N GLN A 177 8.94 -18.79 41.49
CA GLN A 177 10.32 -18.82 41.99
C GLN A 177 10.40 -18.66 43.50
N ALA A 178 9.52 -17.88 44.13
CA ALA A 178 9.47 -17.74 45.58
C ALA A 178 9.08 -19.03 46.31
N ASN A 179 8.19 -19.86 45.73
CA ASN A 179 7.78 -21.12 46.32
C ASN A 179 8.78 -22.28 46.16
N LYS A 180 9.77 -22.16 45.26
CA LYS A 180 10.83 -23.16 45.10
C LYS A 180 12.01 -23.00 46.06
N SER A 181 12.18 -21.82 46.65
CA SER A 181 13.28 -21.55 47.58
C SER A 181 12.93 -21.91 49.05
N CYS A 182 11.63 -22.12 49.36
CA CYS A 182 11.19 -22.43 50.73
C CYS A 182 11.18 -23.94 51.06
N HIS A 183 11.40 -24.84 50.06
CA HIS A 183 11.37 -26.30 50.26
C HIS A 183 12.77 -26.95 50.24
N LYS A 184 13.87 -26.18 50.33
CA LYS A 184 15.26 -26.70 50.39
C LYS A 184 15.99 -26.43 51.69
N LYS A 185 15.25 -26.20 52.82
CA LYS A 185 15.82 -26.15 54.19
C LYS A 185 14.86 -26.90 55.13
N GLN A 186 14.92 -28.21 55.08
CA GLN A 186 14.68 -29.16 56.14
C GLN A 186 15.46 -30.43 55.84
#